data_a086024c1c8c6705320be91479e4673e
#
_entry.id   a086024c1c8c6705320be91479e4673e
#
_cell.length_a   1.000
_cell.length_b   1.000
_cell.length_c   1.000
_cell.angle_alpha   90.00
_cell.angle_beta   90.00
_cell.angle_gamma   90.00
#
_symmetry.space_group_name_H-M   'P 1'
#
loop_
_entity.id
_entity.type
_entity.pdbx_description
1 polymer ?
#
loop_
_entity_poly.entity_id
_entity_poly.type
_entity_poly.pdbx_seq_one_letter_code
_entity_poly.pdbx_strand_id
1 'polypeptide(L)'
;ALSDDKQQITPDEFHHLLTSLQIDICNNLNRGNIDELRRTIDTLDDELLDIINRRMQLAGQIGHHKKRTGLSVVQEKRWKELLEKRIIKGMSKGLDQGFIKTIFETIHSESITMQKTIKNKESKRVYSKFTDK
;
A
#
# COMPACT_ATOMS: atom_id res chain seq x y z
N ALA A 1 -41.29 31.91 3.10
CA ALA A 1 -40.07 31.88 2.30
C ALA A 1 -38.88 31.65 3.19
N LEU A 2 -38.69 30.46 3.53
CA LEU A 2 -37.56 30.03 4.31
C LEU A 2 -36.40 29.80 3.36
N SER A 3 -35.37 30.61 3.52
CA SER A 3 -34.19 30.55 2.68
C SER A 3 -33.38 29.28 2.99
N ASP A 4 -33.56 28.27 2.19
CA ASP A 4 -32.67 27.10 2.15
C ASP A 4 -31.24 27.44 1.69
N ASP A 5 -31.06 28.64 1.16
CA ASP A 5 -29.79 29.17 0.66
C ASP A 5 -28.69 29.30 1.70
N LYS A 6 -29.00 29.29 3.02
CA LYS A 6 -28.04 29.41 4.12
C LYS A 6 -27.46 28.07 4.57
N GLN A 7 -27.88 26.96 4.00
CA GLN A 7 -27.45 25.61 4.38
C GLN A 7 -26.71 24.85 3.27
N GLN A 8 -26.35 25.53 2.20
CA GLN A 8 -25.58 24.92 1.14
C GLN A 8 -24.12 24.72 1.59
N ILE A 9 -23.74 23.46 1.69
CA ILE A 9 -22.38 23.04 2.01
C ILE A 9 -21.67 22.73 0.70
N THR A 10 -20.41 23.16 0.55
CA THR A 10 -19.58 22.77 -0.60
C THR A 10 -19.29 21.27 -0.55
N PRO A 11 -18.98 20.61 -1.68
CA PRO A 11 -18.56 19.21 -1.69
C PRO A 11 -17.38 18.92 -0.75
N ASP A 12 -16.42 19.83 -0.65
CA ASP A 12 -15.25 19.69 0.23
C ASP A 12 -15.66 19.79 1.71
N GLU A 13 -16.51 20.74 2.06
CA GLU A 13 -17.06 20.88 3.42
C GLU A 13 -17.88 19.64 3.81
N PHE A 14 -18.67 19.11 2.89
CA PHE A 14 -19.44 17.88 3.11
C PHE A 14 -18.53 16.68 3.32
N HIS A 15 -17.47 16.54 2.54
CA HIS A 15 -16.47 15.48 2.70
C HIS A 15 -15.76 15.57 4.06
N HIS A 16 -15.35 16.78 4.48
CA HIS A 16 -14.76 17.01 5.79
C HIS A 16 -15.73 16.68 6.92
N LEU A 17 -17.00 17.06 6.79
CA LEU A 17 -18.03 16.75 7.78
C LEU A 17 -18.25 15.24 7.91
N LEU A 18 -18.35 14.51 6.80
CA LEU A 18 -18.47 13.05 6.79
C LEU A 18 -17.26 12.37 7.44
N THR A 19 -16.06 12.83 7.14
CA THR A 19 -14.83 12.29 7.72
C THR A 19 -14.78 12.54 9.23
N SER A 20 -15.14 13.75 9.68
CA SER A 20 -15.20 14.10 11.09
C SER A 20 -16.26 13.27 11.83
N LEU A 21 -17.46 13.12 11.27
CA LEU A 21 -18.52 12.28 11.84
C LEU A 21 -18.10 10.81 11.91
N GLN A 22 -17.44 10.31 10.91
CA GLN A 22 -16.92 8.94 10.88
C GLN A 22 -15.88 8.70 11.98
N ILE A 23 -14.97 9.66 12.19
CA ILE A 23 -14.00 9.63 13.29
C ILE A 23 -14.71 9.70 14.63
N ASP A 24 -15.67 10.60 14.80
CA ASP A 24 -16.42 10.76 16.05
C ASP A 24 -17.28 9.53 16.38
N ILE A 25 -17.92 8.94 15.39
CA ILE A 25 -18.66 7.69 15.54
C ILE A 25 -17.71 6.55 15.95
N CYS A 26 -16.59 6.41 15.28
CA CYS A 26 -15.57 5.43 15.63
C CYS A 26 -15.08 5.65 17.07
N ASN A 27 -14.80 6.88 17.46
CA ASN A 27 -14.35 7.22 18.82
C ASN A 27 -15.41 6.93 19.86
N ASN A 28 -16.69 7.17 19.59
CA ASN A 28 -17.79 6.91 20.50
C ASN A 28 -18.12 5.41 20.63
N LEU A 29 -18.09 4.68 19.52
CA LEU A 29 -18.29 3.23 19.50
C LEU A 29 -17.17 2.48 20.24
N ASN A 30 -15.96 3.05 20.23
CA ASN A 30 -14.78 2.43 20.81
C ASN A 30 -14.54 2.80 22.28
N ARG A 31 -15.37 3.70 22.86
CA ARG A 31 -15.21 4.21 24.23
C ARG A 31 -15.56 3.22 25.32
N GLY A 32 -15.13 2.02 25.29
CA GLY A 32 -15.33 1.16 26.45
C GLY A 32 -15.27 -0.33 26.23
N ASN A 33 -15.04 -0.81 25.01
CA ASN A 33 -14.94 -2.24 24.77
C ASN A 33 -13.67 -2.59 23.99
N ILE A 34 -12.66 -3.09 24.72
CA ILE A 34 -11.39 -3.52 24.14
C ILE A 34 -11.56 -4.62 23.09
N ASP A 35 -12.58 -5.47 23.21
CA ASP A 35 -12.82 -6.54 22.25
C ASP A 35 -13.36 -6.01 20.92
N GLU A 36 -14.12 -4.92 20.94
CA GLU A 36 -14.53 -4.23 19.71
C GLU A 36 -13.35 -3.56 19.02
N LEU A 37 -12.46 -2.93 19.78
CA LEU A 37 -11.23 -2.34 19.23
C LEU A 37 -10.34 -3.40 18.58
N ARG A 38 -10.18 -4.54 19.23
CA ARG A 38 -9.42 -5.68 18.68
C ARG A 38 -10.05 -6.22 17.40
N ARG A 39 -11.36 -6.38 17.35
CA ARG A 39 -12.06 -6.79 16.12
C ARG A 39 -11.89 -5.80 14.98
N THR A 40 -11.89 -4.52 15.29
CA THR A 40 -11.61 -3.47 14.31
C THR A 40 -10.18 -3.57 13.78
N ILE A 41 -9.21 -3.81 14.65
CA ILE A 41 -7.81 -4.06 14.25
C ILE A 41 -7.72 -5.30 13.36
N ASP A 42 -8.37 -6.39 13.70
CA ASP A 42 -8.37 -7.62 12.90
C ASP A 42 -8.90 -7.35 11.47
N THR A 43 -9.96 -6.58 11.36
CA THR A 43 -10.53 -6.16 10.06
C THR A 43 -9.53 -5.33 9.26
N LEU A 44 -8.87 -4.37 9.91
CA LEU A 44 -7.85 -3.53 9.26
C LEU A 44 -6.62 -4.36 8.83
N ASP A 45 -6.24 -5.35 9.61
CA ASP A 45 -5.15 -6.25 9.27
C ASP A 45 -5.49 -7.10 8.05
N ASP A 46 -6.71 -7.59 7.94
CA ASP A 46 -7.19 -8.30 6.74
C ASP A 46 -7.15 -7.41 5.50
N GLU A 47 -7.61 -6.18 5.62
CA GLU A 47 -7.52 -5.18 4.52
C GLU A 47 -6.06 -4.89 4.15
N LEU A 48 -5.17 -4.77 5.14
CA LEU A 48 -3.75 -4.55 4.93
C LEU A 48 -3.11 -5.72 4.17
N LEU A 49 -3.44 -6.96 4.52
CA LEU A 49 -2.97 -8.16 3.81
C LEU A 49 -3.43 -8.17 2.35
N ASP A 50 -4.67 -7.80 2.08
CA ASP A 50 -5.20 -7.67 0.71
C ASP A 50 -4.46 -6.61 -0.10
N ILE A 51 -4.17 -5.47 0.52
CA ILE A 51 -3.41 -4.38 -0.12
C ILE A 51 -1.97 -4.83 -0.43
N ILE A 52 -1.31 -5.48 0.52
CA ILE A 52 0.05 -6.01 0.33
C ILE A 52 0.04 -7.06 -0.80
N ASN A 53 -0.92 -7.96 -0.81
CA ASN A 53 -1.04 -8.98 -1.87
C ASN A 53 -1.19 -8.34 -3.26
N ARG A 54 -2.10 -7.39 -3.42
CA ARG A 54 -2.27 -6.66 -4.70
C ARG A 54 -0.99 -5.94 -5.12
N ARG A 55 -0.28 -5.34 -4.17
CA ARG A 55 0.99 -4.67 -4.43
C ARG A 55 2.06 -5.66 -4.91
N MET A 56 2.12 -6.83 -4.31
CA MET A 56 3.07 -7.88 -4.72
C MET A 56 2.76 -8.45 -6.10
N GLN A 57 1.48 -8.61 -6.45
CA GLN A 57 1.07 -8.99 -7.81
C GLN A 57 1.55 -7.99 -8.85
N LEU A 58 1.41 -6.68 -8.57
CA LEU A 58 1.92 -5.61 -9.44
C LEU A 58 3.45 -5.63 -9.52
N ALA A 59 4.14 -5.88 -8.41
CA ALA A 59 5.59 -6.03 -8.41
C ALA A 59 6.05 -7.20 -9.30
N GLY A 60 5.30 -8.30 -9.30
CA GLY A 60 5.50 -9.43 -10.21
C GLY A 60 5.35 -9.02 -11.68
N GLN A 61 4.29 -8.29 -12.02
CA GLN A 61 4.08 -7.78 -13.39
C GLN A 61 5.21 -6.82 -13.82
N ILE A 62 5.67 -5.98 -12.93
CA ILE A 62 6.84 -5.11 -13.18
C ILE A 62 8.09 -5.96 -13.42
N GLY A 63 8.29 -7.04 -12.67
CA GLY A 63 9.38 -7.99 -12.87
C GLY A 63 9.37 -8.61 -14.26
N HIS A 64 8.22 -9.08 -14.73
CA HIS A 64 8.05 -9.58 -16.09
C HIS A 64 8.35 -8.52 -17.17
N HIS A 65 7.87 -7.30 -16.96
CA HIS A 65 8.14 -6.18 -17.87
C HIS A 65 9.64 -5.85 -17.94
N LYS A 66 10.29 -5.70 -16.80
CA LYS A 66 11.74 -5.43 -16.71
C LYS A 66 12.57 -6.50 -17.40
N LYS A 67 12.18 -7.76 -17.27
CA LYS A 67 12.83 -8.86 -17.95
C LYS A 67 12.75 -8.72 -19.47
N ARG A 68 11.55 -8.46 -19.99
CA ARG A 68 11.34 -8.30 -21.44
C ARG A 68 12.10 -7.12 -22.02
N THR A 69 12.24 -6.05 -21.26
CA THR A 69 12.89 -4.79 -21.70
C THR A 69 14.36 -4.69 -21.32
N GLY A 70 14.92 -5.69 -20.62
CA GLY A 70 16.30 -5.68 -20.18
C GLY A 70 16.61 -4.70 -19.05
N LEU A 71 15.58 -4.14 -18.40
CA LEU A 71 15.76 -3.24 -17.27
C LEU A 71 16.26 -3.97 -16.02
N SER A 72 17.08 -3.29 -15.22
CA SER A 72 17.54 -3.81 -13.94
C SER A 72 16.38 -3.97 -12.96
N VAL A 73 16.39 -5.08 -12.20
CA VAL A 73 15.43 -5.31 -11.10
C VAL A 73 15.61 -4.25 -10.02
N VAL A 74 16.85 -3.92 -9.68
CA VAL A 74 17.17 -2.90 -8.69
C VAL A 74 17.42 -1.56 -9.37
N GLN A 75 16.63 -0.55 -9.02
CA GLN A 75 16.74 0.83 -9.48
C GLN A 75 16.88 1.74 -8.25
N GLU A 76 18.09 1.90 -7.76
CA GLU A 76 18.38 2.57 -6.49
C GLU A 76 17.90 4.02 -6.44
N LYS A 77 18.08 4.79 -7.52
CA LYS A 77 17.64 6.19 -7.57
C LYS A 77 16.12 6.29 -7.39
N ARG A 78 15.36 5.48 -8.12
CA ARG A 78 13.91 5.44 -8.00
C ARG A 78 13.47 5.00 -6.61
N TRP A 79 14.17 4.04 -6.01
CA TRP A 79 13.87 3.58 -4.67
C TRP A 79 14.05 4.68 -3.62
N LYS A 80 15.16 5.42 -3.67
CA LYS A 80 15.41 6.54 -2.76
C LYS A 80 14.33 7.61 -2.85
N GLU A 81 13.98 8.03 -4.06
CA GLU A 81 12.92 9.01 -4.31
C GLU A 81 11.55 8.53 -3.78
N LEU A 82 11.23 7.26 -3.99
CA LEU A 82 10.00 6.67 -3.53
C LEU A 82 9.94 6.62 -2.00
N LEU A 83 11.02 6.18 -1.36
CA LEU A 83 11.10 6.08 0.10
C LEU A 83 10.93 7.45 0.76
N GLU A 84 11.62 8.49 0.26
CA GLU A 84 11.47 9.85 0.76
C GLU A 84 10.02 10.35 0.68
N LYS A 85 9.36 10.15 -0.45
CA LYS A 85 7.94 10.50 -0.61
C LYS A 85 7.03 9.75 0.36
N ARG A 86 7.29 8.48 0.62
CA ARG A 86 6.51 7.67 1.56
C ARG A 86 6.71 8.13 3.00
N ILE A 87 7.94 8.45 3.37
CA ILE A 87 8.24 8.99 4.71
C ILE A 87 7.50 10.30 4.94
N ILE A 88 7.61 11.25 4.02
CA ILE A 88 6.94 12.55 4.13
C ILE A 88 5.43 12.36 4.25
N LYS A 89 4.84 11.54 3.39
CA LYS A 89 3.39 11.29 3.41
C LYS A 89 2.93 10.58 4.68
N GLY A 90 3.69 9.62 5.17
CA GLY A 90 3.36 8.92 6.40
C GLY A 90 3.48 9.83 7.63
N MET A 91 4.51 10.66 7.70
CA MET A 91 4.66 11.64 8.76
C MET A 91 3.52 12.66 8.78
N SER A 92 3.03 13.08 7.61
CA SER A 92 1.85 13.96 7.52
C SER A 92 0.57 13.32 8.08
N LYS A 93 0.53 12.00 8.20
CA LYS A 93 -0.55 11.23 8.82
C LYS A 93 -0.31 10.92 10.30
N GLY A 94 0.78 11.41 10.88
CA GLY A 94 1.14 11.20 12.28
C GLY A 94 1.91 9.90 12.56
N LEU A 95 2.43 9.24 11.53
CA LEU A 95 3.23 8.02 11.69
C LEU A 95 4.70 8.35 11.95
N ASP A 96 5.38 7.50 12.71
CA ASP A 96 6.80 7.64 13.00
C ASP A 96 7.66 7.39 11.76
N GLN A 97 8.67 8.22 11.57
CA GLN A 97 9.59 8.15 10.43
C GLN A 97 10.31 6.81 10.32
N GLY A 98 10.88 6.32 11.42
CA GLY A 98 11.60 5.05 11.46
C GLY A 98 10.71 3.85 11.19
N PHE A 99 9.49 3.89 11.69
CA PHE A 99 8.47 2.88 11.45
C PHE A 99 8.09 2.81 9.95
N ILE A 100 7.81 3.94 9.32
CA ILE A 100 7.51 4.00 7.88
C ILE A 100 8.67 3.46 7.06
N LYS A 101 9.88 3.90 7.37
CA LYS A 101 11.09 3.45 6.69
C LYS A 101 11.24 1.92 6.74
N THR A 102 11.13 1.34 7.92
CA THR A 102 11.24 -0.12 8.12
C THR A 102 10.20 -0.89 7.33
N ILE A 103 8.94 -0.48 7.37
CA ILE A 103 7.86 -1.13 6.61
C ILE A 103 8.14 -1.08 5.11
N PHE A 104 8.45 0.08 4.56
CA PHE A 104 8.67 0.21 3.12
C PHE A 104 9.96 -0.44 2.64
N GLU A 105 11.01 -0.48 3.45
CA GLU A 105 12.21 -1.26 3.16
C GLU A 105 11.92 -2.77 3.11
N THR A 106 11.12 -3.27 4.04
CA THR A 106 10.70 -4.68 4.06
C THR A 106 9.86 -5.04 2.84
N ILE A 107 8.87 -4.21 2.53
CA ILE A 107 8.02 -4.39 1.34
C ILE A 107 8.84 -4.33 0.05
N HIS A 108 9.80 -3.41 -0.02
CA HIS A 108 10.70 -3.28 -1.17
C HIS A 108 11.58 -4.52 -1.35
N SER A 109 12.18 -4.99 -0.27
CA SER A 109 13.00 -6.21 -0.26
C SER A 109 12.24 -7.41 -0.78
N GLU A 110 11.01 -7.62 -0.32
CA GLU A 110 10.14 -8.70 -0.80
C GLU A 110 9.77 -8.54 -2.28
N SER A 111 9.49 -7.32 -2.72
CA SER A 111 9.23 -7.02 -4.13
C SER A 111 10.42 -7.38 -5.03
N ILE A 112 11.64 -7.08 -4.60
CA ILE A 112 12.87 -7.44 -5.31
C ILE A 112 13.05 -8.96 -5.35
N THR A 113 12.84 -9.65 -4.25
CA THR A 113 12.90 -11.11 -4.17
C THR A 113 11.93 -11.76 -5.15
N MET A 114 10.70 -11.30 -5.19
CA MET A 114 9.68 -11.78 -6.13
C MET A 114 10.08 -11.56 -7.59
N GLN A 115 10.59 -10.38 -7.94
CA GLN A 115 11.05 -10.08 -9.30
C GLN A 115 12.23 -10.96 -9.72
N LYS A 116 13.17 -11.21 -8.83
CA LYS A 116 14.30 -12.13 -9.08
C LYS A 116 13.85 -13.59 -9.26
N THR A 117 12.90 -14.04 -8.47
CA THR A 117 12.33 -15.39 -8.57
C THR A 117 11.66 -15.62 -9.92
N ILE A 118 10.91 -14.65 -10.41
CA ILE A 118 10.29 -14.68 -11.75
C ILE A 118 11.37 -14.78 -12.82
N LYS A 119 12.42 -13.98 -12.74
CA LYS A 119 13.55 -14.02 -13.67
C LYS A 119 14.19 -15.41 -13.75
N ASN A 120 14.40 -16.06 -12.61
CA ASN A 120 15.05 -17.37 -12.52
C ASN A 120 14.15 -18.51 -13.01
N LYS A 121 12.85 -18.51 -12.71
CA LYS A 121 11.91 -19.55 -13.14
C LYS A 121 11.76 -19.61 -14.65
N GLU A 122 11.69 -18.47 -15.31
CA GLU A 122 11.59 -18.44 -16.77
C GLU A 122 12.91 -18.82 -17.46
N SER A 123 14.05 -18.44 -16.88
CA SER A 123 15.36 -18.89 -17.39
C SER A 123 15.48 -20.42 -17.37
N LYS A 124 15.05 -21.07 -16.29
CA LYS A 124 15.01 -22.54 -16.20
C LYS A 124 14.05 -23.17 -17.23
N ARG A 125 12.90 -22.54 -17.51
CA ARG A 125 11.97 -23.03 -18.52
C ARG A 125 12.53 -22.96 -19.94
N VAL A 126 13.32 -21.95 -20.23
CA VAL A 126 13.99 -21.81 -21.53
C VAL A 126 15.06 -22.90 -21.67
N TYR A 127 15.87 -23.13 -20.64
CA TYR A 127 16.91 -24.17 -20.67
C TYR A 127 16.32 -25.58 -20.83
N SER A 128 15.22 -25.91 -20.13
CA SER A 128 14.60 -27.22 -20.23
C SER A 128 14.03 -27.51 -21.63
N LYS A 129 13.55 -26.48 -22.34
CA LYS A 129 13.08 -26.63 -23.73
C LYS A 129 14.20 -26.90 -24.74
N PHE A 130 15.44 -26.54 -24.40
CA PHE A 130 16.60 -26.79 -25.28
C PHE A 130 17.35 -28.09 -24.93
N THR A 131 17.11 -28.67 -23.76
CA THR A 131 17.78 -29.92 -23.31
C THR A 131 16.96 -31.18 -23.54
N ASP A 132 15.68 -31.08 -23.88
CA ASP A 132 14.78 -32.23 -24.20
C ASP A 132 14.77 -32.62 -25.68
N LYS A 133 15.85 -32.35 -26.37
CA LYS A 133 16.03 -32.85 -27.74
C LYS A 133 17.06 -33.97 -27.78
#